data_533e1f79702b536e7624e42903adebbb
#
_entry.id   533e1f79702b536e7624e42903adebbb
#
_cell.length_a   1.000
_cell.length_b   1.000
_cell.length_c   1.000
_cell.angle_alpha   90.00
_cell.angle_beta   90.00
_cell.angle_gamma   90.00
#
_symmetry.space_group_name_H-M   'P 1'
#
loop_
_entity.id
_entity.type
_entity.pdbx_description
1 polymer ?
#
loop_
_entity_poly.entity_id
_entity_poly.type
_entity_poly.pdbx_seq_one_letter_code
_entity_poly.pdbx_strand_id
1 'polypeptide(L)'
;MPRSPSPSPIELRGASGIARTRFGRLPDGTGVDLFTLDAGGLTAKVSTYGAAVKELWLDGETNIVLGYRSLPEYLEGQAYMGAIVGRFANRIAGARFELDGDEHRLSANEGPNCLHGGSAGFDKRVWRVVRTRASDGAASIGLRHKSADGEQGFPGALVVEVTYTVGPGAELRLDIRAKTSAPTVVNLTSHMYWQLAGEGAGAIDDHLLTIGGSSYLPVAPGMIPTGEVVPVAGTPLDFTAPTAIGARVDEPFEQLVRAGGYDHHVVLDGDRPAARLVHPGSGRALEVETTEPGIQVYSGNHLAGVYCRRGGIALEPQHCPDSPNHPDFPSTVLRPGRLFASTTVYRLSRQ
;
A
#
# COMPACT_ATOMS: atom_id res chain seq x y z
N MET A 1 6.50 -8.20 -38.99
CA MET A 1 5.25 -7.39 -38.91
C MET A 1 5.58 -6.10 -38.18
N PRO A 2 5.27 -4.91 -38.70
CA PRO A 2 5.63 -3.65 -38.07
C PRO A 2 4.81 -3.46 -36.79
N ARG A 3 5.46 -3.00 -35.71
CA ARG A 3 4.87 -2.66 -34.41
C ARG A 3 3.94 -1.46 -34.57
N SER A 4 2.71 -1.57 -34.07
CA SER A 4 1.80 -0.43 -33.96
C SER A 4 2.40 0.62 -33.02
N PRO A 5 2.33 1.91 -33.36
CA PRO A 5 2.84 2.96 -32.50
C PRO A 5 1.95 3.06 -31.24
N SER A 6 2.59 3.14 -30.08
CA SER A 6 1.94 3.53 -28.84
C SER A 6 1.33 4.93 -28.99
N PRO A 7 0.14 5.21 -28.46
CA PRO A 7 -0.41 6.55 -28.50
C PRO A 7 0.51 7.52 -27.73
N SER A 8 0.86 8.61 -28.40
CA SER A 8 1.68 9.70 -27.84
C SER A 8 1.04 10.26 -26.56
N PRO A 9 1.84 10.64 -25.55
CA PRO A 9 1.33 11.31 -24.37
C PRO A 9 0.73 12.66 -24.78
N ILE A 10 -0.50 12.92 -24.33
CA ILE A 10 -1.12 14.25 -24.44
C ILE A 10 -0.27 15.21 -23.58
N GLU A 11 0.33 16.19 -24.22
CA GLU A 11 1.02 17.29 -23.53
C GLU A 11 0.01 18.14 -22.75
N LEU A 12 -0.08 17.89 -21.45
CA LEU A 12 -0.74 18.79 -20.49
C LEU A 12 0.34 19.46 -19.61
N ARG A 13 1.18 20.27 -20.22
CA ARG A 13 2.09 21.14 -19.49
C ARG A 13 1.33 22.41 -19.08
N GLY A 14 1.00 22.55 -17.79
CA GLY A 14 0.62 23.83 -17.20
C GLY A 14 -0.76 23.94 -16.55
N ALA A 15 -1.69 23.06 -16.77
CA ALA A 15 -2.99 23.05 -16.07
C ALA A 15 -3.21 21.70 -15.36
N SER A 16 -3.61 21.76 -14.08
CA SER A 16 -4.05 20.55 -13.35
C SER A 16 -5.19 19.87 -14.11
N GLY A 17 -5.09 18.55 -14.33
CA GLY A 17 -6.03 17.83 -15.17
C GLY A 17 -6.40 16.45 -14.68
N ILE A 18 -7.57 15.99 -15.11
CA ILE A 18 -8.03 14.61 -14.91
C ILE A 18 -8.47 14.05 -16.26
N ALA A 19 -7.89 12.93 -16.64
CA ALA A 19 -8.32 12.16 -17.80
C ALA A 19 -8.81 10.77 -17.36
N ARG A 20 -9.76 10.22 -18.12
CA ARG A 20 -10.27 8.85 -17.92
C ARG A 20 -10.07 8.06 -19.19
N THR A 21 -9.55 6.84 -19.06
CA THR A 21 -9.44 5.88 -20.15
C THR A 21 -9.99 4.52 -19.71
N ARG A 22 -10.43 3.70 -20.68
CA ARG A 22 -10.80 2.32 -20.39
C ARG A 22 -9.55 1.49 -20.18
N PHE A 23 -9.41 0.85 -19.01
CA PHE A 23 -8.29 -0.06 -18.72
C PHE A 23 -8.61 -1.50 -19.18
N GLY A 24 -9.87 -1.91 -19.08
CA GLY A 24 -10.30 -3.23 -19.53
C GLY A 24 -11.71 -3.59 -19.06
N ARG A 25 -12.05 -4.88 -19.15
CA ARG A 25 -13.29 -5.47 -18.61
C ARG A 25 -12.95 -6.74 -17.84
N LEU A 26 -13.65 -6.96 -16.74
CA LEU A 26 -13.63 -8.24 -16.02
C LEU A 26 -14.35 -9.32 -16.84
N PRO A 27 -14.18 -10.62 -16.52
CA PRO A 27 -14.87 -11.72 -17.19
C PRO A 27 -16.40 -11.61 -17.16
N ASP A 28 -16.99 -10.97 -16.13
CA ASP A 28 -18.41 -10.70 -16.00
C ASP A 28 -18.90 -9.49 -16.81
N GLY A 29 -18.02 -8.86 -17.59
CA GLY A 29 -18.30 -7.68 -18.39
C GLY A 29 -18.15 -6.33 -17.66
N THR A 30 -17.91 -6.34 -16.33
CA THR A 30 -17.73 -5.11 -15.55
C THR A 30 -16.55 -4.30 -16.07
N GLY A 31 -16.79 -3.03 -16.36
CA GLY A 31 -15.75 -2.12 -16.89
C GLY A 31 -14.79 -1.67 -15.80
N VAL A 32 -13.50 -1.70 -16.11
CA VAL A 32 -12.43 -1.13 -15.29
C VAL A 32 -11.86 0.08 -16.00
N ASP A 33 -11.75 1.21 -15.30
CA ASP A 33 -11.24 2.46 -15.83
C ASP A 33 -9.91 2.83 -15.17
N LEU A 34 -9.10 3.59 -15.88
CA LEU A 34 -7.87 4.20 -15.43
C LEU A 34 -8.03 5.72 -15.47
N PHE A 35 -7.78 6.37 -14.33
CA PHE A 35 -7.81 7.82 -14.20
C PHE A 35 -6.39 8.35 -14.09
N THR A 36 -6.08 9.34 -14.93
CA THR A 36 -4.84 10.11 -14.83
C THR A 36 -5.13 11.40 -14.07
N LEU A 37 -4.40 11.63 -13.00
CA LEU A 37 -4.39 12.85 -12.21
C LEU A 37 -3.06 13.54 -12.46
N ASP A 38 -3.08 14.78 -12.92
CA ASP A 38 -1.87 15.55 -13.25
C ASP A 38 -1.91 16.91 -12.55
N ALA A 39 -0.96 17.14 -11.65
CA ALA A 39 -0.77 18.42 -10.97
C ALA A 39 0.59 18.46 -10.26
N GLY A 40 1.12 19.67 -10.06
CA GLY A 40 2.27 19.91 -9.18
C GLY A 40 3.56 19.18 -9.54
N GLY A 41 3.77 18.81 -10.79
CA GLY A 41 4.94 18.04 -11.24
C GLY A 41 4.80 16.53 -11.03
N LEU A 42 3.61 16.05 -10.62
CA LEU A 42 3.33 14.64 -10.40
C LEU A 42 2.14 14.18 -11.23
N THR A 43 2.27 13.05 -11.91
CA THR A 43 1.16 12.41 -12.63
C THR A 43 0.91 11.02 -12.05
N ALA A 44 -0.27 10.81 -11.47
CA ALA A 44 -0.71 9.53 -10.94
C ALA A 44 -1.73 8.87 -11.86
N LYS A 45 -1.58 7.58 -12.14
CA LYS A 45 -2.62 6.78 -12.80
C LYS A 45 -3.25 5.82 -11.82
N VAL A 46 -4.53 6.01 -11.57
CA VAL A 46 -5.33 5.25 -10.58
C VAL A 46 -6.36 4.39 -11.29
N SER A 47 -6.29 3.08 -11.06
CA SER A 47 -7.27 2.10 -11.55
C SER A 47 -8.48 2.02 -10.64
N THR A 48 -9.67 1.82 -11.22
CA THR A 48 -10.86 1.47 -10.43
C THR A 48 -10.83 0.03 -9.90
N TYR A 49 -10.01 -0.87 -10.44
CA TYR A 49 -9.76 -2.19 -9.88
C TYR A 49 -8.74 -2.07 -8.76
N GLY A 50 -9.12 -2.49 -7.55
CA GLY A 50 -8.30 -2.37 -6.35
C GLY A 50 -8.09 -0.93 -5.86
N ALA A 51 -8.69 0.09 -6.48
CA ALA A 51 -8.32 1.50 -6.29
C ALA A 51 -6.80 1.70 -6.41
N ALA A 52 -6.15 0.95 -7.30
CA ALA A 52 -4.70 0.81 -7.36
C ALA A 52 -4.02 2.01 -8.04
N VAL A 53 -2.97 2.52 -7.42
CA VAL A 53 -2.02 3.42 -8.08
C VAL A 53 -1.13 2.57 -9.00
N LYS A 54 -1.42 2.60 -10.29
CA LYS A 54 -0.71 1.82 -11.31
C LYS A 54 0.62 2.43 -11.72
N GLU A 55 0.65 3.75 -11.80
CA GLU A 55 1.82 4.52 -12.23
C GLU A 55 1.88 5.82 -11.42
N LEU A 56 3.07 6.27 -11.11
CA LEU A 56 3.34 7.56 -10.49
C LEU A 56 4.58 8.17 -11.15
N TRP A 57 4.36 9.19 -11.98
CA TRP A 57 5.41 9.83 -12.78
C TRP A 57 5.85 11.12 -12.12
N LEU A 58 7.15 11.24 -11.85
CA LEU A 58 7.75 12.46 -11.35
C LEU A 58 8.30 13.27 -12.55
N ASP A 59 7.86 14.53 -12.64
CA ASP A 59 8.21 15.48 -13.72
C ASP A 59 7.93 14.95 -15.15
N GLY A 60 7.04 13.97 -15.28
CA GLY A 60 6.71 13.33 -16.55
C GLY A 60 7.82 12.44 -17.14
N GLU A 61 8.90 12.21 -16.40
CA GLU A 61 10.08 11.51 -16.91
C GLU A 61 10.19 10.07 -16.45
N THR A 62 9.89 9.79 -15.18
CA THR A 62 10.16 8.48 -14.59
C THR A 62 8.97 8.00 -13.78
N ASN A 63 8.47 6.79 -14.11
CA ASN A 63 7.55 6.07 -13.23
C ASN A 63 8.33 5.48 -12.05
N ILE A 64 7.95 5.84 -10.84
CA ILE A 64 8.66 5.50 -9.59
C ILE A 64 7.92 4.49 -8.73
N VAL A 65 6.86 3.88 -9.23
CA VAL A 65 6.15 2.77 -8.59
C VAL A 65 6.03 1.59 -9.56
N LEU A 66 5.89 0.40 -9.00
CA LEU A 66 5.64 -0.79 -9.80
C LEU A 66 4.14 -0.96 -10.07
N GLY A 67 3.80 -1.41 -11.27
CA GLY A 67 2.44 -1.73 -11.67
C GLY A 67 2.39 -2.74 -12.80
N TYR A 68 1.35 -3.56 -12.84
CA TYR A 68 1.12 -4.44 -13.99
C TYR A 68 0.70 -3.65 -15.22
N ARG A 69 1.08 -4.12 -16.41
CA ARG A 69 0.87 -3.40 -17.68
C ARG A 69 -0.59 -3.39 -18.11
N SER A 70 -1.31 -4.47 -17.82
CA SER A 70 -2.66 -4.74 -18.31
C SER A 70 -3.58 -5.26 -17.20
N LEU A 71 -4.90 -5.13 -17.42
CA LEU A 71 -5.88 -5.68 -16.48
C LEU A 71 -5.77 -7.21 -16.30
N PRO A 72 -5.55 -8.04 -17.35
CA PRO A 72 -5.31 -9.47 -17.15
C PRO A 72 -4.16 -9.76 -16.18
N GLU A 73 -3.05 -9.04 -16.27
CA GLU A 73 -1.94 -9.20 -15.33
C GLU A 73 -2.32 -8.82 -13.88
N TYR A 74 -3.23 -7.85 -13.66
CA TYR A 74 -3.79 -7.56 -12.34
C TYR A 74 -4.72 -8.66 -11.83
N LEU A 75 -5.45 -9.33 -12.71
CA LEU A 75 -6.36 -10.43 -12.33
C LEU A 75 -5.60 -11.70 -11.94
N GLU A 76 -4.47 -11.96 -12.58
CA GLU A 76 -3.60 -13.12 -12.36
C GLU A 76 -2.55 -12.85 -11.26
N GLY A 77 -2.14 -11.60 -11.09
CA GLY A 77 -1.09 -11.19 -10.18
C GLY A 77 -1.49 -11.31 -8.70
N GLN A 78 -0.52 -11.69 -7.87
CA GLN A 78 -0.72 -11.89 -6.44
C GLN A 78 0.07 -10.91 -5.56
N ALA A 79 0.74 -9.92 -6.17
CA ALA A 79 1.62 -9.01 -5.46
C ALA A 79 0.91 -7.72 -4.98
N TYR A 80 -0.41 -7.61 -5.08
CA TYR A 80 -1.22 -6.47 -4.63
C TYR A 80 -0.77 -5.10 -5.20
N MET A 81 -0.15 -5.08 -6.39
CA MET A 81 0.52 -3.92 -6.99
C MET A 81 -0.30 -2.62 -6.90
N GLY A 82 0.12 -1.71 -6.02
CA GLY A 82 -0.48 -0.39 -5.84
C GLY A 82 -1.89 -0.37 -5.27
N ALA A 83 -2.49 -1.53 -4.96
CA ALA A 83 -3.88 -1.63 -4.55
C ALA A 83 -4.12 -1.17 -3.10
N ILE A 84 -5.35 -0.75 -2.83
CA ILE A 84 -5.84 -0.65 -1.44
C ILE A 84 -6.13 -2.06 -0.97
N VAL A 85 -5.48 -2.47 0.12
CA VAL A 85 -5.69 -3.75 0.77
C VAL A 85 -6.59 -3.60 2.00
N GLY A 86 -7.41 -4.61 2.23
CA GLY A 86 -8.44 -4.64 3.27
C GLY A 86 -9.48 -5.76 3.00
N ARG A 87 -10.40 -6.02 3.96
CA ARG A 87 -10.84 -5.15 5.07
C ARG A 87 -9.78 -4.99 6.19
N PHE A 88 -8.87 -5.95 6.28
CA PHE A 88 -7.77 -5.92 7.23
C PHE A 88 -6.44 -6.13 6.50
N ALA A 89 -5.61 -5.09 6.47
CA ALA A 89 -4.27 -5.12 5.91
C ALA A 89 -3.36 -6.02 6.75
N ASN A 90 -2.47 -6.75 6.06
CA ASN A 90 -1.61 -7.75 6.65
C ASN A 90 -2.38 -8.96 7.21
N ARG A 91 -1.81 -9.72 8.15
CA ARG A 91 -2.29 -11.04 8.59
C ARG A 91 -3.23 -10.98 9.78
N ILE A 92 -4.20 -11.93 9.81
CA ILE A 92 -4.93 -12.35 11.00
C ILE A 92 -4.69 -13.85 11.18
N ALA A 93 -4.10 -14.23 12.31
CA ALA A 93 -3.70 -15.58 12.64
C ALA A 93 -4.88 -16.56 12.64
N GLY A 94 -4.66 -17.75 12.06
CA GLY A 94 -5.68 -18.80 12.00
C GLY A 94 -6.97 -18.37 11.29
N ALA A 95 -6.93 -17.26 10.51
CA ALA A 95 -8.09 -16.66 9.84
C ALA A 95 -9.29 -16.52 10.78
N ARG A 96 -9.07 -16.05 12.01
CA ARG A 96 -10.14 -15.86 13.01
C ARG A 96 -9.77 -14.80 14.03
N PHE A 97 -10.79 -14.22 14.64
CA PHE A 97 -10.67 -13.33 15.80
C PHE A 97 -11.95 -13.37 16.62
N GLU A 98 -11.87 -12.94 17.88
CA GLU A 98 -13.03 -12.75 18.75
C GLU A 98 -13.38 -11.25 18.82
N LEU A 99 -14.68 -10.94 18.75
CA LEU A 99 -15.20 -9.60 18.91
C LEU A 99 -16.53 -9.64 19.69
N ASP A 100 -16.58 -8.94 20.82
CA ASP A 100 -17.75 -8.87 21.71
C ASP A 100 -18.27 -10.25 22.19
N GLY A 101 -17.37 -11.25 22.27
CA GLY A 101 -17.67 -12.62 22.70
C GLY A 101 -18.04 -13.59 21.56
N ASP A 102 -18.11 -13.12 20.33
CA ASP A 102 -18.37 -13.95 19.15
C ASP A 102 -17.09 -14.24 18.37
N GLU A 103 -16.83 -15.51 18.01
CA GLU A 103 -15.75 -15.89 17.12
C GLU A 103 -16.16 -15.63 15.66
N HIS A 104 -15.35 -14.87 14.94
CA HIS A 104 -15.47 -14.63 13.50
C HIS A 104 -14.41 -15.39 12.73
N ARG A 105 -14.86 -16.22 11.78
CA ARG A 105 -13.98 -16.99 10.88
C ARG A 105 -13.90 -16.33 9.53
N LEU A 106 -12.67 -16.06 9.09
CA LEU A 106 -12.35 -15.37 7.86
C LEU A 106 -11.98 -16.34 6.74
N SER A 107 -11.95 -15.83 5.52
CA SER A 107 -11.38 -16.54 4.38
C SER A 107 -9.86 -16.68 4.54
N ALA A 108 -9.38 -17.91 4.73
CA ALA A 108 -7.95 -18.22 4.72
C ALA A 108 -7.43 -18.23 3.29
N ASN A 109 -6.38 -17.45 3.01
CA ASN A 109 -5.77 -17.32 1.68
C ASN A 109 -4.25 -17.39 1.71
N GLU A 110 -3.66 -17.52 2.90
CA GLU A 110 -2.23 -17.73 3.09
C GLU A 110 -2.01 -18.84 4.13
N GLY A 111 -2.01 -20.10 3.67
CA GLY A 111 -2.03 -21.25 4.58
C GLY A 111 -3.24 -21.17 5.53
N PRO A 112 -3.03 -21.20 6.87
CA PRO A 112 -4.14 -21.08 7.82
C PRO A 112 -4.59 -19.64 8.07
N ASN A 113 -3.87 -18.63 7.57
CA ASN A 113 -4.07 -17.23 7.92
C ASN A 113 -4.94 -16.50 6.89
N CYS A 114 -5.55 -15.40 7.33
CA CYS A 114 -6.15 -14.42 6.44
C CYS A 114 -5.13 -13.31 6.17
N LEU A 115 -4.76 -13.10 4.91
CA LEU A 115 -3.88 -12.03 4.46
C LEU A 115 -4.67 -11.02 3.64
N HIS A 116 -4.49 -9.72 3.93
CA HIS A 116 -5.04 -8.59 3.18
C HIS A 116 -6.55 -8.66 2.93
N GLY A 117 -7.30 -9.22 3.88
CA GLY A 117 -8.77 -9.30 3.80
C GLY A 117 -9.31 -10.54 3.09
N GLY A 118 -8.45 -11.55 2.83
CA GLY A 118 -8.87 -12.86 2.31
C GLY A 118 -8.79 -13.00 0.80
N SER A 119 -9.32 -14.11 0.29
CA SER A 119 -9.17 -14.53 -1.12
C SER A 119 -9.80 -13.58 -2.14
N ALA A 120 -10.74 -12.74 -1.71
CA ALA A 120 -11.40 -11.72 -2.52
C ALA A 120 -11.44 -10.38 -1.77
N GLY A 121 -10.26 -9.91 -1.33
CA GLY A 121 -10.07 -8.65 -0.64
C GLY A 121 -10.36 -7.41 -1.51
N PHE A 122 -10.11 -6.25 -0.97
CA PHE A 122 -10.43 -4.96 -1.60
C PHE A 122 -9.58 -4.68 -2.85
N ASP A 123 -8.41 -5.30 -2.95
CA ASP A 123 -7.53 -5.31 -4.11
C ASP A 123 -8.17 -5.94 -5.36
N LYS A 124 -9.13 -6.86 -5.16
CA LYS A 124 -9.84 -7.60 -6.22
C LYS A 124 -11.22 -7.04 -6.52
N ARG A 125 -11.54 -5.84 -6.06
CA ARG A 125 -12.84 -5.20 -6.26
C ARG A 125 -12.76 -4.04 -7.25
N VAL A 126 -13.83 -3.85 -8.03
CA VAL A 126 -14.00 -2.63 -8.82
C VAL A 126 -14.64 -1.57 -7.94
N TRP A 127 -13.90 -0.51 -7.67
CA TRP A 127 -14.37 0.62 -6.88
C TRP A 127 -15.14 1.60 -7.73
N ARG A 128 -16.21 2.14 -7.16
CA ARG A 128 -17.02 3.14 -7.83
C ARG A 128 -16.41 4.53 -7.64
N VAL A 129 -16.18 5.25 -8.73
CA VAL A 129 -15.81 6.67 -8.67
C VAL A 129 -17.00 7.46 -8.15
N VAL A 130 -16.80 8.21 -7.08
CA VAL A 130 -17.85 9.06 -6.46
C VAL A 130 -17.57 10.54 -6.61
N ARG A 131 -16.32 10.91 -6.91
CA ARG A 131 -15.92 12.30 -7.12
C ARG A 131 -14.66 12.38 -7.95
N THR A 132 -14.56 13.38 -8.80
CA THR A 132 -13.33 13.86 -9.41
C THR A 132 -13.29 15.37 -9.26
N ARG A 133 -12.15 15.96 -8.97
CA ARG A 133 -11.99 17.41 -8.85
C ARG A 133 -10.60 17.81 -9.34
N ALA A 134 -10.57 18.77 -10.26
CA ALA A 134 -9.37 19.49 -10.65
C ALA A 134 -9.53 20.96 -10.27
N SER A 135 -8.50 21.57 -9.76
CA SER A 135 -8.39 23.00 -9.42
C SER A 135 -6.96 23.45 -9.66
N ASP A 136 -6.66 24.75 -9.57
CA ASP A 136 -5.31 25.26 -9.73
C ASP A 136 -4.37 24.53 -8.77
N GLY A 137 -3.38 23.82 -9.34
CA GLY A 137 -2.34 23.11 -8.63
C GLY A 137 -2.74 21.76 -8.01
N ALA A 138 -3.98 21.25 -8.12
CA ALA A 138 -4.37 19.96 -7.56
C ALA A 138 -5.37 19.19 -8.43
N ALA A 139 -5.24 17.86 -8.44
CA ALA A 139 -6.19 16.95 -9.06
C ALA A 139 -6.52 15.78 -8.12
N SER A 140 -7.79 15.40 -7.97
CA SER A 140 -8.19 14.34 -7.05
C SER A 140 -9.27 13.44 -7.58
N ILE A 141 -9.26 12.17 -7.13
CA ILE A 141 -10.30 11.17 -7.38
C ILE A 141 -10.74 10.56 -6.05
N GLY A 142 -12.05 10.48 -5.85
CA GLY A 142 -12.69 9.75 -4.75
C GLY A 142 -13.29 8.45 -5.27
N LEU A 143 -12.89 7.34 -4.65
CA LEU A 143 -13.32 5.99 -4.95
C LEU A 143 -14.04 5.40 -3.74
N ARG A 144 -15.13 4.66 -3.96
CA ARG A 144 -15.92 4.03 -2.89
C ARG A 144 -16.10 2.54 -3.16
N HIS A 145 -15.88 1.75 -2.14
CA HIS A 145 -16.28 0.33 -2.09
C HIS A 145 -17.31 0.11 -0.96
N LYS A 146 -18.24 -0.82 -1.20
CA LYS A 146 -19.19 -1.30 -0.20
C LYS A 146 -18.94 -2.77 0.00
N SER A 147 -18.42 -3.13 1.16
CA SER A 147 -18.22 -4.51 1.58
C SER A 147 -19.44 -4.96 2.37
N ALA A 148 -20.08 -6.04 1.94
CA ALA A 148 -21.28 -6.55 2.59
C ALA A 148 -20.98 -7.10 4.00
N ASP A 149 -22.00 -7.22 4.83
CA ASP A 149 -21.90 -8.00 6.07
C ASP A 149 -21.57 -9.45 5.76
N GLY A 150 -20.59 -10.02 6.47
CA GLY A 150 -20.10 -11.38 6.23
C GLY A 150 -19.16 -11.54 5.02
N GLU A 151 -18.83 -10.47 4.28
CA GLU A 151 -17.87 -10.56 3.16
C GLU A 151 -16.52 -11.04 3.68
N GLN A 152 -15.97 -12.12 3.10
CA GLN A 152 -14.75 -12.82 3.56
C GLN A 152 -14.78 -13.25 5.04
N GLY A 153 -15.96 -13.29 5.68
CA GLY A 153 -16.19 -13.61 7.09
C GLY A 153 -16.19 -12.43 8.05
N PHE A 154 -15.89 -11.22 7.58
CA PHE A 154 -15.89 -10.03 8.43
C PHE A 154 -17.32 -9.56 8.76
N PRO A 155 -17.63 -9.30 10.07
CA PRO A 155 -18.96 -8.83 10.47
C PRO A 155 -19.19 -7.37 10.06
N GLY A 156 -20.45 -6.99 9.90
CA GLY A 156 -20.91 -5.66 9.59
C GLY A 156 -20.67 -5.24 8.13
N ALA A 157 -21.65 -4.57 7.54
CA ALA A 157 -21.46 -3.94 6.25
C ALA A 157 -20.56 -2.71 6.40
N LEU A 158 -19.53 -2.58 5.56
CA LEU A 158 -18.55 -1.51 5.60
C LEU A 158 -18.62 -0.68 4.31
N VAL A 159 -18.68 0.63 4.46
CA VAL A 159 -18.52 1.59 3.36
C VAL A 159 -17.16 2.24 3.50
N VAL A 160 -16.29 2.05 2.51
CA VAL A 160 -14.95 2.66 2.46
C VAL A 160 -14.90 3.69 1.34
N GLU A 161 -14.35 4.85 1.63
CA GLU A 161 -13.99 5.88 0.65
C GLU A 161 -12.50 6.14 0.71
N VAL A 162 -11.88 6.12 -0.47
CA VAL A 162 -10.48 6.46 -0.68
C VAL A 162 -10.42 7.68 -1.57
N THR A 163 -9.61 8.67 -1.19
CA THR A 163 -9.36 9.84 -2.03
C THR A 163 -7.86 9.97 -2.26
N TYR A 164 -7.47 9.90 -3.53
CA TYR A 164 -6.13 10.29 -3.96
C TYR A 164 -6.16 11.73 -4.42
N THR A 165 -5.22 12.52 -3.95
CA THR A 165 -5.01 13.90 -4.38
C THR A 165 -3.54 14.07 -4.78
N VAL A 166 -3.32 14.50 -6.00
CA VAL A 166 -2.02 15.00 -6.48
C VAL A 166 -2.04 16.51 -6.33
N GLY A 167 -1.01 17.05 -5.71
CA GLY A 167 -0.97 18.46 -5.33
C GLY A 167 0.39 19.14 -5.51
N PRO A 168 0.50 20.41 -5.09
CA PRO A 168 1.72 21.17 -5.21
C PRO A 168 2.91 20.51 -4.50
N GLY A 169 4.12 20.74 -5.01
CA GLY A 169 5.33 20.21 -4.38
C GLY A 169 5.53 18.70 -4.60
N ALA A 170 4.99 18.15 -5.69
CA ALA A 170 5.04 16.73 -6.01
C ALA A 170 4.52 15.84 -4.87
N GLU A 171 3.36 16.22 -4.33
CA GLU A 171 2.67 15.50 -3.25
C GLU A 171 1.58 14.58 -3.80
N LEU A 172 1.60 13.31 -3.39
CA LEU A 172 0.47 12.39 -3.47
C LEU A 172 -0.09 12.19 -2.06
N ARG A 173 -1.33 12.61 -1.85
CA ARG A 173 -2.07 12.42 -0.60
C ARG A 173 -3.11 11.32 -0.76
N LEU A 174 -3.16 10.42 0.20
CA LEU A 174 -4.13 9.35 0.34
C LEU A 174 -4.95 9.58 1.60
N ASP A 175 -6.24 9.85 1.46
CA ASP A 175 -7.20 9.87 2.56
C ASP A 175 -8.10 8.65 2.48
N ILE A 176 -8.21 7.89 3.57
CA ILE A 176 -9.09 6.72 3.69
C ILE A 176 -10.11 6.99 4.80
N ARG A 177 -11.39 6.73 4.53
CA ARG A 177 -12.47 6.84 5.50
C ARG A 177 -13.36 5.61 5.42
N ALA A 178 -13.79 5.10 6.58
CA ALA A 178 -14.74 3.99 6.60
C ALA A 178 -15.79 4.14 7.70
N LYS A 179 -16.98 3.59 7.44
CA LYS A 179 -18.10 3.48 8.40
C LYS A 179 -18.70 2.10 8.30
N THR A 180 -19.13 1.57 9.44
CA THR A 180 -19.71 0.23 9.56
C THR A 180 -21.15 0.27 10.06
N SER A 181 -21.92 -0.78 9.74
CA SER A 181 -23.28 -0.99 10.24
C SER A 181 -23.33 -1.80 11.55
N ALA A 182 -22.29 -2.58 11.85
CA ALA A 182 -22.11 -3.37 13.08
C ALA A 182 -20.65 -3.32 13.52
N PRO A 183 -20.29 -3.71 14.76
CA PRO A 183 -18.90 -3.82 15.17
C PRO A 183 -18.10 -4.71 14.21
N THR A 184 -16.90 -4.27 13.85
CA THR A 184 -16.00 -4.99 12.94
C THR A 184 -14.56 -4.56 13.19
N VAL A 185 -13.60 -5.23 12.56
CA VAL A 185 -12.19 -4.82 12.54
C VAL A 185 -11.83 -4.20 11.21
N VAL A 186 -11.04 -3.12 11.23
CA VAL A 186 -10.63 -2.37 10.03
C VAL A 186 -9.17 -1.98 10.14
N ASN A 187 -8.40 -2.35 9.13
CA ASN A 187 -7.03 -1.91 8.92
C ASN A 187 -6.83 -1.76 7.41
N LEU A 188 -6.55 -0.56 6.92
CA LEU A 188 -6.54 -0.26 5.48
C LEU A 188 -5.25 0.45 5.12
N THR A 189 -4.60 0.02 4.04
CA THR A 189 -3.39 0.64 3.53
C THR A 189 -3.30 0.56 2.02
N SER A 190 -2.32 1.26 1.44
CA SER A 190 -1.96 1.16 0.02
C SER A 190 -0.70 0.32 -0.14
N HIS A 191 -0.75 -0.68 -0.99
CA HIS A 191 0.37 -1.60 -1.26
C HIS A 191 1.20 -1.13 -2.48
N MET A 192 1.58 0.16 -2.50
CA MET A 192 2.48 0.69 -3.53
C MET A 192 3.90 0.18 -3.31
N TYR A 193 4.52 -0.31 -4.40
CA TYR A 193 5.94 -0.64 -4.42
C TYR A 193 6.73 0.51 -5.02
N TRP A 194 7.65 1.07 -4.26
CA TRP A 194 8.49 2.19 -4.66
C TRP A 194 9.80 1.71 -5.29
N GLN A 195 10.16 2.35 -6.41
CA GLN A 195 11.42 2.15 -7.11
C GLN A 195 11.92 3.50 -7.65
N LEU A 196 12.70 4.21 -6.84
CA LEU A 196 13.10 5.59 -7.17
C LEU A 196 14.15 5.68 -8.29
N ALA A 197 14.82 4.57 -8.64
CA ALA A 197 15.65 4.50 -9.85
C ALA A 197 14.79 4.51 -11.12
N GLY A 198 13.52 4.10 -11.02
CA GLY A 198 12.55 3.95 -12.09
C GLY A 198 12.00 2.53 -12.18
N GLU A 199 10.75 2.40 -12.60
CA GLU A 199 10.11 1.09 -12.78
C GLU A 199 10.99 0.15 -13.61
N GLY A 200 11.25 -1.04 -13.08
CA GLY A 200 12.07 -2.05 -13.77
C GLY A 200 13.59 -1.82 -13.75
N ALA A 201 14.08 -0.86 -12.98
CA ALA A 201 15.52 -0.56 -12.87
C ALA A 201 16.35 -1.65 -12.15
N GLY A 202 15.72 -2.70 -11.66
CA GLY A 202 16.41 -3.79 -10.92
C GLY A 202 16.09 -3.77 -9.43
N ALA A 203 17.00 -4.28 -8.60
CA ALA A 203 16.82 -4.34 -7.15
C ALA A 203 16.98 -2.96 -6.48
N ILE A 204 16.29 -2.78 -5.35
CA ILE A 204 16.31 -1.55 -4.54
C ILE A 204 17.48 -1.51 -3.54
N ASP A 205 18.47 -2.37 -3.69
CA ASP A 205 19.53 -2.62 -2.69
C ASP A 205 20.38 -1.39 -2.38
N ASP A 206 20.50 -0.47 -3.34
CA ASP A 206 21.23 0.80 -3.22
C ASP A 206 20.40 1.97 -2.68
N HIS A 207 19.10 1.78 -2.52
CA HIS A 207 18.24 2.81 -1.92
C HIS A 207 18.53 2.96 -0.43
N LEU A 208 18.66 4.20 0.04
CA LEU A 208 18.82 4.53 1.45
C LEU A 208 17.46 4.68 2.09
N LEU A 209 17.19 3.85 3.10
CA LEU A 209 15.95 3.87 3.87
C LEU A 209 16.21 4.47 5.25
N THR A 210 15.28 5.29 5.72
CA THR A 210 15.17 5.75 7.10
C THR A 210 13.73 5.54 7.55
N ILE A 211 13.51 5.01 8.77
CA ILE A 211 12.19 4.80 9.37
C ILE A 211 12.10 5.57 10.69
N GLY A 212 10.98 6.27 10.89
CA GLY A 212 10.68 7.06 12.09
C GLY A 212 10.14 6.23 13.26
N GLY A 213 10.71 5.06 13.50
CA GLY A 213 10.32 4.14 14.57
C GLY A 213 11.52 3.43 15.17
N SER A 214 11.50 3.27 16.49
CA SER A 214 12.60 2.68 17.27
C SER A 214 12.33 1.23 17.70
N SER A 215 11.16 0.69 17.36
CA SER A 215 10.74 -0.68 17.74
C SER A 215 10.03 -1.38 16.59
N TYR A 216 10.08 -2.70 16.57
CA TYR A 216 9.39 -3.52 15.58
C TYR A 216 8.64 -4.69 16.25
N LEU A 217 7.76 -5.35 15.51
CA LEU A 217 7.06 -6.56 15.93
C LEU A 217 7.81 -7.77 15.38
N PRO A 218 8.43 -8.62 16.24
CA PRO A 218 9.00 -9.89 15.81
C PRO A 218 7.89 -10.81 15.30
N VAL A 219 8.23 -11.61 14.28
CA VAL A 219 7.29 -12.58 13.70
C VAL A 219 7.70 -14.02 14.04
N ALA A 220 6.71 -14.85 14.31
CA ALA A 220 6.81 -16.29 14.44
C ALA A 220 6.76 -16.99 13.06
N PRO A 221 6.95 -18.31 12.95
CA PRO A 221 6.68 -19.05 11.71
C PRO A 221 5.26 -18.76 11.20
N GLY A 222 5.14 -18.53 9.87
CA GLY A 222 3.88 -18.06 9.27
C GLY A 222 3.72 -16.55 9.27
N MET A 223 4.77 -15.79 9.64
CA MET A 223 4.82 -14.33 9.61
C MET A 223 3.76 -13.64 10.48
N ILE A 224 3.33 -14.31 11.56
CA ILE A 224 2.41 -13.76 12.55
C ILE A 224 3.24 -13.09 13.65
N PRO A 225 2.89 -11.86 14.09
CA PRO A 225 3.57 -11.20 15.22
C PRO A 225 3.53 -12.06 16.48
N THR A 226 4.61 -12.05 17.26
CA THR A 226 4.68 -12.77 18.55
C THR A 226 3.87 -12.09 19.65
N GLY A 227 3.44 -10.84 19.43
CA GLY A 227 2.83 -9.97 20.45
C GLY A 227 3.84 -9.08 21.17
N GLU A 228 5.12 -9.34 21.00
CA GLU A 228 6.19 -8.51 21.56
C GLU A 228 6.44 -7.25 20.73
N VAL A 229 6.90 -6.19 21.40
CA VAL A 229 7.42 -4.97 20.78
C VAL A 229 8.88 -4.85 21.24
N VAL A 230 9.81 -4.97 20.29
CA VAL A 230 11.25 -5.02 20.64
C VAL A 230 12.00 -3.89 19.92
N PRO A 231 13.11 -3.36 20.53
CA PRO A 231 13.92 -2.32 19.92
C PRO A 231 14.56 -2.79 18.60
N VAL A 232 14.63 -1.89 17.60
CA VAL A 232 15.39 -2.14 16.36
C VAL A 232 16.91 -2.03 16.59
N ALA A 233 17.34 -1.29 17.61
CA ALA A 233 18.74 -1.01 17.89
C ALA A 233 19.57 -2.28 18.01
N GLY A 234 20.70 -2.34 17.30
CA GLY A 234 21.60 -3.50 17.28
C GLY A 234 21.10 -4.66 16.41
N THR A 235 20.02 -4.48 15.64
CA THR A 235 19.49 -5.48 14.69
C THR A 235 19.62 -4.99 13.25
N PRO A 236 19.55 -5.88 12.25
CA PRO A 236 19.49 -5.48 10.84
C PRO A 236 18.28 -4.63 10.47
N LEU A 237 17.22 -4.59 11.30
CA LEU A 237 16.02 -3.77 11.10
C LEU A 237 16.19 -2.33 11.58
N ASP A 238 17.35 -1.94 12.10
CA ASP A 238 17.62 -0.56 12.54
C ASP A 238 17.81 0.38 11.34
N PHE A 239 16.73 1.03 10.93
CA PHE A 239 16.69 2.10 9.93
C PHE A 239 16.48 3.48 10.57
N THR A 240 16.85 3.68 11.83
CA THR A 240 16.77 4.99 12.50
C THR A 240 17.71 6.03 11.90
N ALA A 241 18.71 5.59 11.13
CA ALA A 241 19.60 6.40 10.29
C ALA A 241 19.58 5.91 8.83
N PRO A 242 19.90 6.77 7.86
CA PRO A 242 19.92 6.40 6.44
C PRO A 242 20.82 5.18 6.21
N THR A 243 20.25 4.07 5.78
CA THR A 243 20.96 2.81 5.56
C THR A 243 20.53 2.18 4.24
N ALA A 244 21.49 1.71 3.45
CA ALA A 244 21.19 1.01 2.21
C ALA A 244 20.42 -0.29 2.48
N ILE A 245 19.32 -0.52 1.75
CA ILE A 245 18.45 -1.69 1.96
C ILE A 245 19.25 -2.98 1.79
N GLY A 246 20.11 -3.07 0.78
CA GLY A 246 20.94 -4.23 0.50
C GLY A 246 22.06 -4.47 1.52
N ALA A 247 22.39 -3.50 2.38
CA ALA A 247 23.56 -3.61 3.27
C ALA A 247 23.44 -4.76 4.27
N ARG A 248 22.20 -5.07 4.72
CA ARG A 248 21.98 -6.04 5.81
C ARG A 248 20.83 -7.01 5.52
N VAL A 249 20.17 -6.91 4.35
CA VAL A 249 18.97 -7.69 4.03
C VAL A 249 19.20 -9.20 3.99
N ASP A 250 20.41 -9.64 3.72
CA ASP A 250 20.80 -11.05 3.63
C ASP A 250 21.61 -11.51 4.88
N GLU A 251 21.66 -10.72 5.97
CA GLU A 251 22.29 -11.14 7.22
C GLU A 251 21.58 -12.37 7.83
N PRO A 252 22.35 -13.28 8.52
CA PRO A 252 21.78 -14.48 9.13
C PRO A 252 21.02 -14.15 10.43
N PHE A 253 20.18 -13.14 10.39
CA PHE A 253 19.29 -12.75 11.47
C PHE A 253 17.96 -13.49 11.31
N GLU A 254 17.50 -14.14 12.39
CA GLU A 254 16.34 -15.04 12.35
C GLU A 254 15.11 -14.43 11.66
N GLN A 255 14.82 -13.16 11.94
CA GLN A 255 13.67 -12.46 11.38
C GLN A 255 13.81 -12.27 9.86
N LEU A 256 14.99 -11.89 9.38
CA LEU A 256 15.26 -11.76 7.94
C LEU A 256 15.22 -13.10 7.22
N VAL A 257 15.82 -14.15 7.82
CA VAL A 257 15.77 -15.51 7.27
C VAL A 257 14.34 -15.99 7.15
N ARG A 258 13.50 -15.72 8.15
CA ARG A 258 12.08 -16.11 8.20
C ARG A 258 11.25 -15.44 7.11
N ALA A 259 11.49 -14.15 6.90
CA ALA A 259 10.77 -13.33 5.91
C ALA A 259 11.38 -13.38 4.50
N GLY A 260 12.57 -13.96 4.34
CA GLY A 260 13.34 -13.91 3.11
C GLY A 260 13.87 -12.51 2.75
N GLY A 261 14.01 -11.63 3.73
CA GLY A 261 14.37 -10.21 3.65
C GLY A 261 13.57 -9.38 4.65
N TYR A 262 13.38 -8.08 4.40
CA TYR A 262 12.50 -7.27 5.24
C TYR A 262 11.03 -7.55 4.91
N ASP A 263 10.24 -7.86 5.93
CA ASP A 263 8.77 -7.92 5.91
C ASP A 263 8.27 -7.79 7.36
N HIS A 264 8.51 -6.60 7.96
CA HIS A 264 8.28 -6.38 9.37
C HIS A 264 7.53 -5.07 9.62
N HIS A 265 6.68 -5.10 10.65
CA HIS A 265 5.98 -3.92 11.12
C HIS A 265 6.85 -3.15 12.11
N VAL A 266 7.09 -1.88 11.81
CA VAL A 266 7.81 -0.94 12.68
C VAL A 266 6.78 -0.05 13.36
N VAL A 267 6.86 0.06 14.69
CA VAL A 267 6.04 0.97 15.50
C VAL A 267 6.64 2.38 15.37
N LEU A 268 5.82 3.35 14.96
CA LEU A 268 6.26 4.72 14.75
C LEU A 268 6.32 5.50 16.06
N ASP A 269 7.38 6.31 16.20
CA ASP A 269 7.57 7.16 17.41
C ASP A 269 6.71 8.44 17.37
N GLY A 270 6.21 8.84 16.17
CA GLY A 270 5.25 9.93 15.98
C GLY A 270 5.85 11.34 15.86
N ASP A 271 7.15 11.52 16.10
CA ASP A 271 7.85 12.81 16.08
C ASP A 271 8.71 13.05 14.83
N ARG A 272 8.65 12.14 13.86
CA ARG A 272 9.42 12.15 12.61
C ARG A 272 8.52 11.70 11.44
N PRO A 273 8.95 11.93 10.18
CA PRO A 273 8.34 11.22 9.05
C PRO A 273 8.36 9.71 9.28
N ALA A 274 7.28 9.02 8.92
CA ALA A 274 7.17 7.58 9.06
C ALA A 274 8.29 6.84 8.32
N ALA A 275 8.62 7.34 7.11
CA ALA A 275 9.73 6.80 6.33
C ALA A 275 10.34 7.88 5.42
N ARG A 276 11.62 7.71 5.10
CA ARG A 276 12.30 8.43 4.03
C ARG A 276 13.10 7.45 3.19
N LEU A 277 12.88 7.46 1.88
CA LEU A 277 13.59 6.63 0.91
C LEU A 277 14.34 7.54 -0.06
N VAL A 278 15.61 7.27 -0.32
CA VAL A 278 16.44 8.03 -1.26
C VAL A 278 17.14 7.09 -2.21
N HIS A 279 17.13 7.38 -3.49
CA HIS A 279 18.02 6.71 -4.45
C HIS A 279 19.17 7.63 -4.83
N PRO A 280 20.40 7.38 -4.34
CA PRO A 280 21.54 8.28 -4.57
C PRO A 280 21.86 8.49 -6.04
N GLY A 281 21.75 7.44 -6.87
CA GLY A 281 22.09 7.50 -8.28
C GLY A 281 21.19 8.43 -9.11
N SER A 282 19.92 8.61 -8.74
CA SER A 282 18.98 9.54 -9.42
C SER A 282 18.75 10.84 -8.67
N GLY A 283 19.18 10.93 -7.42
CA GLY A 283 18.85 12.05 -6.52
C GLY A 283 17.37 12.12 -6.12
N ARG A 284 16.53 11.13 -6.47
CA ARG A 284 15.12 11.12 -6.08
C ARG A 284 14.95 10.70 -4.63
N ALA A 285 14.06 11.39 -3.95
CA ALA A 285 13.71 11.11 -2.57
C ALA A 285 12.19 11.09 -2.39
N LEU A 286 11.74 10.18 -1.53
CA LEU A 286 10.37 10.04 -1.04
C LEU A 286 10.38 10.25 0.47
N GLU A 287 9.44 11.06 0.96
CA GLU A 287 9.11 11.18 2.38
C GLU A 287 7.67 10.74 2.59
N VAL A 288 7.44 9.95 3.63
CA VAL A 288 6.12 9.41 3.99
C VAL A 288 5.72 9.97 5.35
N GLU A 289 4.61 10.69 5.39
CA GLU A 289 3.95 11.09 6.62
C GLU A 289 2.61 10.36 6.75
N THR A 290 2.22 9.98 7.96
CA THR A 290 0.98 9.24 8.17
C THR A 290 0.38 9.50 9.55
N THR A 291 -0.93 9.25 9.66
CA THR A 291 -1.64 9.21 10.94
C THR A 291 -1.72 7.80 11.53
N GLU A 292 -1.17 6.81 10.84
CA GLU A 292 -1.14 5.42 11.30
C GLU A 292 -0.08 5.21 12.40
N PRO A 293 -0.28 4.28 13.34
CA PRO A 293 0.63 4.06 14.46
C PRO A 293 1.89 3.29 14.09
N GLY A 294 1.95 2.72 12.89
CA GLY A 294 3.08 1.93 12.43
C GLY A 294 3.16 1.84 10.92
N ILE A 295 4.21 1.20 10.44
CA ILE A 295 4.47 1.01 9.03
C ILE A 295 5.02 -0.40 8.77
N GLN A 296 4.43 -1.13 7.82
CA GLN A 296 5.02 -2.36 7.29
C GLN A 296 6.10 -2.00 6.28
N VAL A 297 7.26 -2.60 6.43
CA VAL A 297 8.41 -2.45 5.53
C VAL A 297 8.61 -3.78 4.83
N TYR A 298 8.26 -3.86 3.55
CA TYR A 298 8.37 -5.07 2.74
C TYR A 298 9.29 -4.84 1.53
N SER A 299 10.42 -5.52 1.52
CA SER A 299 11.45 -5.34 0.47
C SER A 299 11.16 -6.10 -0.83
N GLY A 300 9.92 -6.51 -1.09
CA GLY A 300 9.58 -7.20 -2.34
C GLY A 300 10.24 -8.58 -2.50
N ASN A 301 10.35 -9.32 -1.39
CA ASN A 301 11.09 -10.59 -1.30
C ASN A 301 10.56 -11.68 -2.24
N HIS A 302 9.25 -11.63 -2.54
CA HIS A 302 8.55 -12.61 -3.38
C HIS A 302 8.18 -12.07 -4.76
N LEU A 303 8.67 -10.87 -5.13
CA LEU A 303 8.49 -10.37 -6.49
C LEU A 303 9.20 -11.31 -7.48
N ALA A 304 8.47 -11.66 -8.55
CA ALA A 304 8.95 -12.53 -9.61
C ALA A 304 8.22 -12.22 -10.93
N GLY A 305 8.73 -12.74 -12.05
CA GLY A 305 8.13 -12.55 -13.36
C GLY A 305 8.45 -11.20 -13.96
N VAL A 306 7.50 -10.25 -13.95
CA VAL A 306 7.68 -8.91 -14.53
C VAL A 306 8.76 -8.11 -13.79
N TYR A 307 8.86 -8.31 -12.48
CA TYR A 307 9.85 -7.65 -11.63
C TYR A 307 10.73 -8.69 -10.95
N CYS A 308 12.00 -8.37 -10.74
CA CYS A 308 12.91 -9.23 -9.99
C CYS A 308 12.62 -9.18 -8.48
N ARG A 309 13.10 -10.15 -7.74
CA ARG A 309 13.17 -10.11 -6.27
C ARG A 309 13.79 -8.79 -5.83
N ARG A 310 13.19 -8.11 -4.86
CA ARG A 310 13.58 -6.76 -4.41
C ARG A 310 13.52 -5.68 -5.50
N GLY A 311 12.67 -5.86 -6.52
CA GLY A 311 12.48 -4.86 -7.58
C GLY A 311 11.75 -3.58 -7.12
N GLY A 312 11.21 -3.57 -5.91
CA GLY A 312 10.56 -2.43 -5.27
C GLY A 312 10.32 -2.69 -3.80
N ILE A 313 10.19 -1.61 -3.00
CA ILE A 313 9.86 -1.67 -1.58
C ILE A 313 8.42 -1.20 -1.35
N ALA A 314 7.61 -1.96 -0.62
CA ALA A 314 6.35 -1.48 -0.09
C ALA A 314 6.59 -0.85 1.29
N LEU A 315 6.07 0.35 1.44
CA LEU A 315 6.02 1.12 2.67
C LEU A 315 4.55 1.37 2.97
N GLU A 316 4.01 0.60 3.92
CA GLU A 316 2.57 0.48 4.13
C GLU A 316 2.18 0.99 5.52
N PRO A 317 1.86 2.28 5.69
CA PRO A 317 1.33 2.80 6.94
C PRO A 317 0.03 2.08 7.31
N GLN A 318 -0.02 1.51 8.51
CA GLN A 318 -1.14 0.69 8.99
C GLN A 318 -1.06 0.46 10.51
N HIS A 319 -2.12 -0.12 11.08
CA HIS A 319 -2.09 -0.70 12.41
C HIS A 319 -1.30 -2.02 12.42
N CYS A 320 -0.93 -2.47 13.61
CA CYS A 320 -0.18 -3.72 13.81
C CYS A 320 -0.91 -4.90 13.15
N PRO A 321 -0.18 -5.78 12.42
CA PRO A 321 -0.75 -7.05 11.97
C PRO A 321 -1.29 -7.86 13.15
N ASP A 322 -2.33 -8.64 12.93
CA ASP A 322 -2.98 -9.51 13.92
C ASP A 322 -3.53 -8.78 15.16
N SER A 323 -3.70 -7.44 15.12
CA SER A 323 -4.22 -6.66 16.25
C SER A 323 -5.51 -7.22 16.88
N PRO A 324 -6.46 -7.81 16.13
CA PRO A 324 -7.67 -8.37 16.75
C PRO A 324 -7.39 -9.49 17.75
N ASN A 325 -6.25 -10.17 17.64
CA ASN A 325 -5.82 -11.27 18.51
C ASN A 325 -4.81 -10.83 19.60
N HIS A 326 -4.40 -9.54 19.60
CA HIS A 326 -3.45 -8.98 20.56
C HIS A 326 -4.05 -7.78 21.27
N PRO A 327 -4.65 -7.94 22.45
CA PRO A 327 -5.34 -6.86 23.17
C PRO A 327 -4.43 -5.70 23.58
N ASP A 328 -3.12 -5.93 23.67
CA ASP A 328 -2.13 -4.90 23.99
C ASP A 328 -1.76 -4.03 22.78
N PHE A 329 -2.15 -4.40 21.57
CA PHE A 329 -1.94 -3.58 20.37
C PHE A 329 -3.03 -2.50 20.23
N PRO A 330 -2.75 -1.39 19.54
CA PRO A 330 -3.77 -0.40 19.23
C PRO A 330 -4.99 -1.04 18.57
N SER A 331 -6.17 -0.75 19.10
CA SER A 331 -7.42 -1.38 18.66
C SER A 331 -7.78 -1.01 17.23
N THR A 332 -8.13 -2.01 16.43
CA THR A 332 -8.64 -1.88 15.06
C THR A 332 -10.17 -2.02 14.98
N VAL A 333 -10.85 -2.06 16.13
CA VAL A 333 -12.31 -2.22 16.20
C VAL A 333 -13.01 -0.93 15.77
N LEU A 334 -13.82 -1.00 14.72
CA LEU A 334 -14.70 0.07 14.29
C LEU A 334 -16.15 -0.26 14.69
N ARG A 335 -16.81 0.69 15.37
CA ARG A 335 -18.20 0.55 15.84
C ARG A 335 -19.15 1.47 15.06
N PRO A 336 -20.44 1.14 14.94
CA PRO A 336 -21.45 2.03 14.37
C PRO A 336 -21.41 3.42 15.00
N GLY A 337 -21.59 4.45 14.18
CA GLY A 337 -21.49 5.84 14.61
C GLY A 337 -20.08 6.41 14.74
N ARG A 338 -19.04 5.57 14.66
CA ARG A 338 -17.65 6.01 14.63
C ARG A 338 -17.15 6.06 13.19
N LEU A 339 -16.13 6.87 12.96
CA LEU A 339 -15.45 7.02 11.67
C LEU A 339 -14.02 6.47 11.81
N PHE A 340 -13.64 5.51 10.95
CA PHE A 340 -12.24 5.24 10.67
C PHE A 340 -11.74 6.33 9.72
N ALA A 341 -10.61 6.93 10.06
CA ALA A 341 -9.97 7.94 9.20
C ALA A 341 -8.45 7.78 9.27
N SER A 342 -7.84 7.66 8.12
CA SER A 342 -6.39 7.59 7.93
C SER A 342 -5.97 8.56 6.83
N THR A 343 -4.83 9.18 7.01
CA THR A 343 -4.20 10.04 6.01
C THR A 343 -2.74 9.65 5.88
N THR A 344 -2.30 9.43 4.65
CA THR A 344 -0.88 9.27 4.31
C THR A 344 -0.50 10.28 3.23
N VAL A 345 0.63 10.93 3.40
CA VAL A 345 1.18 11.91 2.45
C VAL A 345 2.54 11.41 1.98
N TYR A 346 2.68 11.31 0.66
CA TYR A 346 3.91 10.94 -0.02
C TYR A 346 4.46 12.18 -0.71
N ARG A 347 5.59 12.74 -0.22
CA ARG A 347 6.27 13.88 -0.84
C ARG A 347 7.49 13.41 -1.59
N LEU A 348 7.56 13.82 -2.84
CA LEU A 348 8.66 13.50 -3.74
C LEU A 348 9.53 14.73 -3.97
N SER A 349 10.83 14.53 -4.06
CA SER A 349 11.80 15.59 -4.33
C SER A 349 13.00 15.07 -5.08
N ARG A 350 13.80 15.99 -5.64
CA ARG A 350 15.15 15.72 -6.13
C ARG A 350 16.16 16.42 -5.23
N GLN A 351 17.27 15.76 -4.91
CA GLN A 351 18.39 16.28 -4.12
C GLN A 351 19.56 16.62 -5.00
#